data_0924f123e4e5ddd60a7a85f65b3bbab8
#
_entry.id   0924f123e4e5ddd60a7a85f65b3bbab8
#
_cell.length_a   1.000
_cell.length_b   1.000
_cell.length_c   1.000
_cell.angle_alpha   90.00
_cell.angle_beta   90.00
_cell.angle_gamma   90.00
#
_symmetry.space_group_name_H-M   'P 1'
#
loop_
_entity.id
_entity.type
_entity.pdbx_description
1 polymer ?
#
loop_
_entity_poly.entity_id
_entity_poly.type
_entity_poly.pdbx_seq_one_letter_code
_entity_poly.pdbx_strand_id
1 'polypeptide(L)'
;MKKRISLSLLIAAMILVAFSSCKGNTPDVKKKVTGVKLSETAKTILVGDEFTLTATVEPADAADKTVVWTSDKPTIATVTDGKVKGVADGEANITVTTKDGSQKATCKVMVVGIDIQVTDITAGNAKIKITPSDKEITYYVYAMPKEKFEQESKKDPSLGIFAFDKSWYSVMAENSPGGKKWQDFMANDLNQGDKNFNLYDFVYFPRPNSECVIYCYGIVLKGTDDDKPSTEIITKTIKMGDAVKSSNNITVKINGTTPQGVNATFTTTNNDTYFVGIGRKKFVDWYKNHTKYNFVDMLYKMLEDAYIADHKVDLLSGNQTITPDKYSCDAGGDYYLVYCSFNRETGIGGEVKVEPFSTPKN
;
A
#
# COMPACT_ATOMS: atom_id res chain seq x y z
N MET A 1 -71.38 7.76 -41.72
CA MET A 1 -71.91 6.77 -42.64
C MET A 1 -71.46 5.40 -42.19
N LYS A 2 -72.38 4.70 -41.57
CA LYS A 2 -73.08 3.53 -42.01
C LYS A 2 -72.19 2.41 -42.48
N LYS A 3 -72.12 1.41 -41.67
CA LYS A 3 -72.70 0.03 -41.73
C LYS A 3 -71.62 -0.94 -42.25
N ARG A 4 -71.51 -2.20 -41.82
CA ARG A 4 -72.47 -3.20 -41.33
C ARG A 4 -71.74 -4.32 -40.60
N ILE A 5 -72.42 -4.81 -39.59
CA ILE A 5 -72.39 -6.08 -38.90
C ILE A 5 -72.61 -7.23 -39.88
N SER A 6 -71.91 -8.35 -39.74
CA SER A 6 -72.46 -9.66 -40.12
C SER A 6 -72.11 -10.72 -39.10
N LEU A 7 -73.10 -11.10 -38.45
CA LEU A 7 -73.38 -12.17 -37.53
C LEU A 7 -73.54 -13.46 -38.35
N SER A 8 -72.85 -14.52 -38.00
CA SER A 8 -73.35 -15.88 -38.34
C SER A 8 -73.07 -16.79 -37.14
N LEU A 9 -74.19 -16.96 -36.43
CA LEU A 9 -74.52 -18.04 -35.53
C LEU A 9 -74.62 -19.34 -36.33
N LEU A 10 -74.17 -20.48 -35.77
CA LEU A 10 -75.03 -21.63 -35.50
C LEU A 10 -74.17 -22.87 -35.17
N ILE A 11 -74.27 -23.30 -33.92
CA ILE A 11 -74.76 -24.61 -33.42
C ILE A 11 -74.08 -25.83 -34.02
N ALA A 12 -73.34 -26.54 -33.20
CA ALA A 12 -73.34 -28.01 -33.15
C ALA A 12 -73.00 -28.51 -31.74
N ALA A 13 -74.00 -28.84 -31.07
CA ALA A 13 -74.30 -30.03 -30.25
C ALA A 13 -73.15 -30.55 -29.30
N MET A 14 -73.47 -30.53 -28.03
CA MET A 14 -72.98 -31.37 -26.96
C MET A 14 -72.84 -32.85 -27.38
N ILE A 15 -71.59 -33.36 -27.22
CA ILE A 15 -71.44 -34.74 -26.82
C ILE A 15 -70.51 -34.69 -25.56
N LEU A 16 -71.23 -34.83 -24.42
CA LEU A 16 -70.57 -35.07 -23.13
C LEU A 16 -70.09 -36.52 -23.14
N VAL A 17 -68.82 -36.74 -23.49
CA VAL A 17 -68.15 -38.01 -23.16
C VAL A 17 -67.32 -37.73 -21.89
N ALA A 18 -67.89 -38.22 -20.79
CA ALA A 18 -67.13 -38.30 -19.54
C ALA A 18 -65.96 -39.28 -19.72
N PHE A 19 -64.79 -38.77 -20.14
CA PHE A 19 -63.60 -39.51 -19.91
C PHE A 19 -63.22 -39.30 -18.44
N SER A 20 -63.54 -40.32 -17.64
CA SER A 20 -62.89 -40.53 -16.35
C SER A 20 -61.42 -40.55 -16.59
N SER A 21 -60.72 -39.41 -16.32
CA SER A 21 -59.29 -39.30 -16.32
C SER A 21 -58.75 -40.14 -15.15
N CYS A 22 -58.43 -41.36 -15.44
CA CYS A 22 -57.42 -42.05 -14.62
C CYS A 22 -56.18 -41.19 -14.65
N LYS A 23 -55.92 -40.44 -13.55
CA LYS A 23 -54.58 -39.98 -13.24
C LYS A 23 -53.71 -41.23 -13.10
N GLY A 24 -53.13 -41.66 -14.22
CA GLY A 24 -52.01 -42.57 -14.17
C GLY A 24 -50.93 -41.87 -13.35
N ASN A 25 -50.66 -42.40 -12.19
CA ASN A 25 -49.40 -42.12 -11.46
C ASN A 25 -48.29 -42.63 -12.39
N THR A 26 -47.83 -41.80 -13.33
CA THR A 26 -46.54 -42.02 -13.95
C THR A 26 -45.56 -41.88 -12.79
N PRO A 27 -44.75 -42.93 -12.47
CA PRO A 27 -43.72 -42.81 -11.46
C PRO A 27 -42.84 -41.65 -11.90
N ASP A 28 -42.70 -40.68 -11.01
CA ASP A 28 -41.80 -39.55 -11.20
C ASP A 28 -40.38 -40.15 -11.36
N VAL A 29 -39.99 -40.38 -12.61
CA VAL A 29 -38.69 -40.94 -12.93
C VAL A 29 -37.66 -39.89 -12.59
N LYS A 30 -37.20 -39.92 -11.35
CA LYS A 30 -36.16 -39.04 -10.87
C LYS A 30 -34.96 -39.12 -11.82
N LYS A 31 -34.74 -38.03 -12.58
CA LYS A 31 -33.61 -37.95 -13.50
C LYS A 31 -32.30 -37.90 -12.72
N LYS A 32 -31.39 -38.80 -13.07
CA LYS A 32 -30.06 -38.85 -12.50
C LYS A 32 -29.21 -37.73 -13.06
N VAL A 33 -28.20 -37.33 -12.28
CA VAL A 33 -27.17 -36.40 -12.74
C VAL A 33 -26.29 -37.04 -13.82
N THR A 34 -26.09 -36.33 -14.91
CA THR A 34 -25.27 -36.75 -16.06
C THR A 34 -24.02 -35.89 -16.21
N GLY A 35 -23.94 -34.74 -15.53
CA GLY A 35 -22.78 -33.86 -15.59
C GLY A 35 -22.83 -32.71 -14.58
N VAL A 36 -21.71 -32.05 -14.41
CA VAL A 36 -21.58 -30.79 -13.70
C VAL A 36 -20.60 -29.87 -14.43
N LYS A 37 -20.90 -28.57 -14.47
CA LYS A 37 -20.04 -27.53 -15.06
C LYS A 37 -19.76 -26.47 -14.03
N LEU A 38 -18.59 -25.85 -14.12
CA LEU A 38 -18.20 -24.69 -13.32
C LEU A 38 -18.30 -23.41 -14.16
N SER A 39 -18.56 -22.27 -13.47
CA SER A 39 -18.56 -20.94 -14.09
C SER A 39 -17.18 -20.58 -14.68
N GLU A 40 -16.10 -21.11 -14.11
CA GLU A 40 -14.74 -20.91 -14.55
C GLU A 40 -13.93 -22.23 -14.46
N THR A 41 -12.99 -22.43 -15.37
CA THR A 41 -12.08 -23.60 -15.38
C THR A 41 -10.67 -23.26 -14.92
N ALA A 42 -10.32 -21.98 -14.92
CA ALA A 42 -9.08 -21.44 -14.37
C ALA A 42 -9.29 -20.03 -13.84
N LYS A 43 -8.59 -19.68 -12.77
CA LYS A 43 -8.61 -18.36 -12.16
C LYS A 43 -7.27 -18.04 -11.49
N THR A 44 -6.75 -16.84 -11.71
CA THR A 44 -5.66 -16.27 -10.91
C THR A 44 -6.27 -15.34 -9.87
N ILE A 45 -5.87 -15.48 -8.63
CA ILE A 45 -6.25 -14.64 -7.49
C ILE A 45 -5.02 -14.34 -6.65
N LEU A 46 -5.12 -13.36 -5.79
CA LEU A 46 -4.05 -12.99 -4.88
C LEU A 46 -4.21 -13.69 -3.53
N VAL A 47 -3.14 -13.79 -2.76
CA VAL A 47 -3.22 -14.23 -1.38
C VAL A 47 -4.19 -13.31 -0.64
N GLY A 48 -5.18 -13.91 0.05
CA GLY A 48 -6.23 -13.20 0.76
C GLY A 48 -7.53 -12.99 -0.04
N ASP A 49 -7.47 -12.97 -1.38
CA ASP A 49 -8.64 -12.77 -2.22
C ASP A 49 -9.65 -13.91 -2.10
N GLU A 50 -10.91 -13.56 -2.33
CA GLU A 50 -12.03 -14.51 -2.38
C GLU A 50 -12.83 -14.32 -3.67
N PHE A 51 -13.29 -15.44 -4.25
CA PHE A 51 -14.23 -15.43 -5.36
C PHE A 51 -15.20 -16.60 -5.26
N THR A 52 -16.31 -16.54 -6.00
CA THR A 52 -17.33 -17.60 -5.98
C THR A 52 -17.31 -18.38 -7.29
N LEU A 53 -17.09 -19.68 -7.20
CA LEU A 53 -17.35 -20.64 -8.27
C LEU A 53 -18.80 -21.12 -8.17
N THR A 54 -19.51 -21.08 -9.30
CA THR A 54 -20.87 -21.61 -9.41
C THR A 54 -20.85 -22.96 -10.14
N ALA A 55 -21.48 -23.96 -9.54
CA ALA A 55 -21.65 -25.27 -10.15
C ALA A 55 -23.06 -25.37 -10.79
N THR A 56 -23.10 -25.77 -12.06
CA THR A 56 -24.35 -26.08 -12.79
C THR A 56 -24.42 -27.58 -13.00
N VAL A 57 -25.42 -28.22 -12.37
CA VAL A 57 -25.65 -29.65 -12.47
C VAL A 57 -26.60 -29.94 -13.66
N GLU A 58 -26.26 -30.93 -14.45
CA GLU A 58 -27.03 -31.36 -15.62
C GLU A 58 -27.62 -32.77 -15.41
N PRO A 59 -28.85 -33.02 -15.86
CA PRO A 59 -29.80 -32.05 -16.44
C PRO A 59 -30.39 -31.12 -15.38
N ALA A 60 -30.94 -29.99 -15.84
CA ALA A 60 -31.53 -28.97 -14.95
C ALA A 60 -32.68 -29.46 -14.05
N ASP A 61 -33.32 -30.55 -14.41
CA ASP A 61 -34.38 -31.23 -13.67
C ASP A 61 -33.91 -32.53 -12.98
N ALA A 62 -32.59 -32.66 -12.72
CA ALA A 62 -32.04 -33.74 -11.90
C ALA A 62 -32.65 -33.69 -10.49
N ALA A 63 -32.89 -34.89 -9.91
CA ALA A 63 -33.59 -35.01 -8.63
C ALA A 63 -32.73 -34.63 -7.43
N ASP A 64 -31.41 -34.89 -7.48
CA ASP A 64 -30.43 -34.49 -6.44
C ASP A 64 -29.32 -33.69 -7.10
N LYS A 65 -29.29 -32.40 -6.83
CA LYS A 65 -28.26 -31.47 -7.31
C LYS A 65 -27.18 -31.17 -6.25
N THR A 66 -27.19 -31.93 -5.17
CA THR A 66 -26.23 -31.71 -4.09
C THR A 66 -24.81 -31.93 -4.59
N VAL A 67 -23.93 -30.99 -4.27
CA VAL A 67 -22.51 -31.05 -4.62
C VAL A 67 -21.63 -30.98 -3.38
N VAL A 68 -20.43 -31.49 -3.51
CA VAL A 68 -19.35 -31.40 -2.50
C VAL A 68 -18.16 -30.69 -3.15
N TRP A 69 -17.64 -29.72 -2.46
CA TRP A 69 -16.45 -28.97 -2.87
C TRP A 69 -15.20 -29.45 -2.15
N THR A 70 -14.10 -29.55 -2.86
CA THR A 70 -12.79 -29.93 -2.29
C THR A 70 -11.67 -29.14 -2.94
N SER A 71 -10.61 -28.86 -2.16
CA SER A 71 -9.33 -28.37 -2.64
C SER A 71 -8.30 -29.50 -2.50
N ASP A 72 -7.45 -29.69 -3.51
CA ASP A 72 -6.32 -30.65 -3.42
C ASP A 72 -5.17 -30.11 -2.57
N LYS A 73 -5.09 -28.76 -2.39
CA LYS A 73 -4.08 -28.08 -1.57
C LYS A 73 -4.72 -26.97 -0.72
N PRO A 74 -5.38 -27.31 0.40
CA PRO A 74 -6.04 -26.31 1.24
C PRO A 74 -5.10 -25.27 1.85
N THR A 75 -3.79 -25.53 1.90
CA THR A 75 -2.75 -24.57 2.32
C THR A 75 -2.49 -23.48 1.29
N ILE A 76 -2.90 -23.68 0.02
CA ILE A 76 -2.76 -22.71 -1.06
C ILE A 76 -4.11 -22.02 -1.33
N ALA A 77 -5.18 -22.79 -1.47
CA ALA A 77 -6.53 -22.27 -1.64
C ALA A 77 -7.56 -23.14 -0.91
N THR A 78 -8.45 -22.54 -0.16
CA THR A 78 -9.59 -23.21 0.48
C THR A 78 -10.87 -23.01 -0.32
N VAL A 79 -11.85 -23.91 -0.11
CA VAL A 79 -13.19 -23.73 -0.67
C VAL A 79 -14.27 -24.15 0.32
N THR A 80 -15.33 -23.34 0.44
CA THR A 80 -16.53 -23.62 1.23
C THR A 80 -17.75 -23.19 0.42
N ASP A 81 -18.62 -24.12 0.08
CA ASP A 81 -19.86 -23.88 -0.68
C ASP A 81 -19.66 -23.06 -1.97
N GLY A 82 -18.55 -23.34 -2.67
CA GLY A 82 -18.15 -22.64 -3.89
C GLY A 82 -17.40 -21.32 -3.67
N LYS A 83 -17.33 -20.80 -2.44
CA LYS A 83 -16.51 -19.65 -2.09
C LYS A 83 -15.05 -20.09 -1.91
N VAL A 84 -14.20 -19.66 -2.81
CA VAL A 84 -12.77 -19.97 -2.84
C VAL A 84 -12.00 -18.81 -2.24
N LYS A 85 -11.01 -19.12 -1.36
CA LYS A 85 -10.10 -18.15 -0.76
C LYS A 85 -8.65 -18.55 -1.03
N GLY A 86 -7.84 -17.60 -1.52
CA GLY A 86 -6.37 -17.72 -1.61
C GLY A 86 -5.73 -17.64 -0.23
N VAL A 87 -4.90 -18.61 0.12
CA VAL A 87 -4.25 -18.71 1.44
C VAL A 87 -2.75 -18.45 1.34
N ALA A 88 -2.09 -19.06 0.36
CA ALA A 88 -0.66 -18.90 0.13
C ALA A 88 -0.36 -19.00 -1.37
N ASP A 89 0.80 -18.49 -1.76
CA ASP A 89 1.29 -18.57 -3.13
C ASP A 89 1.41 -20.01 -3.64
N GLY A 90 0.98 -20.23 -4.88
CA GLY A 90 1.05 -21.54 -5.53
C GLY A 90 -0.20 -21.89 -6.35
N GLU A 91 -0.32 -23.15 -6.71
CA GLU A 91 -1.39 -23.68 -7.54
C GLU A 91 -2.19 -24.74 -6.77
N ALA A 92 -3.52 -24.60 -6.80
CA ALA A 92 -4.47 -25.56 -6.25
C ALA A 92 -5.60 -25.87 -7.24
N ASN A 93 -6.13 -27.09 -7.20
CA ASN A 93 -7.30 -27.48 -7.96
C ASN A 93 -8.54 -27.53 -7.05
N ILE A 94 -9.52 -26.73 -7.37
CA ILE A 94 -10.82 -26.73 -6.71
C ILE A 94 -11.77 -27.62 -7.52
N THR A 95 -12.22 -28.70 -6.89
CA THR A 95 -13.07 -29.70 -7.53
C THR A 95 -14.46 -29.72 -6.90
N VAL A 96 -15.50 -29.65 -7.72
CA VAL A 96 -16.87 -29.95 -7.37
C VAL A 96 -17.21 -31.38 -7.77
N THR A 97 -17.88 -32.12 -6.89
CA THR A 97 -18.37 -33.48 -7.14
C THR A 97 -19.84 -33.59 -6.80
N THR A 98 -20.68 -34.08 -7.71
CA THR A 98 -22.10 -34.32 -7.43
C THR A 98 -22.28 -35.55 -6.57
N LYS A 99 -23.23 -35.54 -5.62
CA LYS A 99 -23.57 -36.72 -4.80
C LYS A 99 -24.20 -37.81 -5.64
N ASP A 100 -25.14 -37.45 -6.50
CA ASP A 100 -25.73 -38.37 -7.49
C ASP A 100 -24.77 -38.42 -8.72
N GLY A 101 -24.39 -39.62 -9.11
CA GLY A 101 -23.62 -39.88 -10.31
C GLY A 101 -22.12 -39.55 -10.20
N SER A 102 -21.65 -38.99 -9.08
CA SER A 102 -20.19 -38.67 -8.84
C SER A 102 -19.51 -37.92 -9.99
N GLN A 103 -20.26 -37.05 -10.69
CA GLN A 103 -19.74 -36.23 -11.78
C GLN A 103 -18.81 -35.16 -11.19
N LYS A 104 -17.73 -34.83 -11.89
CA LYS A 104 -16.71 -33.87 -11.41
C LYS A 104 -16.45 -32.78 -12.42
N ALA A 105 -16.17 -31.58 -11.90
CA ALA A 105 -15.56 -30.49 -12.64
C ALA A 105 -14.51 -29.82 -11.76
N THR A 106 -13.44 -29.33 -12.39
CA THR A 106 -12.29 -28.75 -11.68
C THR A 106 -11.98 -27.36 -12.23
N CYS A 107 -11.70 -26.45 -11.33
CA CYS A 107 -11.13 -25.14 -11.62
C CYS A 107 -9.67 -25.11 -11.10
N LYS A 108 -8.75 -24.75 -11.96
CA LYS A 108 -7.34 -24.52 -11.61
C LYS A 108 -7.22 -23.11 -11.03
N VAL A 109 -6.83 -23.00 -9.77
CA VAL A 109 -6.65 -21.72 -9.08
C VAL A 109 -5.16 -21.49 -8.88
N MET A 110 -4.65 -20.42 -9.47
CA MET A 110 -3.31 -19.91 -9.18
C MET A 110 -3.44 -18.79 -8.16
N VAL A 111 -2.82 -18.97 -7.01
CA VAL A 111 -2.72 -17.93 -5.98
C VAL A 111 -1.35 -17.30 -6.11
N VAL A 112 -1.31 -15.97 -6.24
CA VAL A 112 -0.07 -15.22 -6.41
C VAL A 112 0.12 -14.27 -5.25
N GLY A 113 1.36 -14.09 -4.83
CA GLY A 113 1.74 -13.28 -3.70
C GLY A 113 2.83 -12.27 -4.06
N ILE A 114 3.14 -11.40 -3.11
CA ILE A 114 4.28 -10.49 -3.18
C ILE A 114 5.12 -10.74 -1.93
N ASP A 115 6.37 -11.15 -2.09
CA ASP A 115 7.29 -11.35 -0.97
C ASP A 115 8.08 -10.07 -0.69
N ILE A 116 8.21 -9.72 0.61
CA ILE A 116 9.01 -8.59 1.10
C ILE A 116 10.18 -9.15 1.89
N GLN A 117 11.38 -9.10 1.33
CA GLN A 117 12.62 -9.43 2.01
C GLN A 117 13.31 -8.15 2.45
N VAL A 118 13.85 -8.14 3.67
CA VAL A 118 14.60 -7.02 4.20
C VAL A 118 15.90 -7.52 4.79
N THR A 119 17.00 -6.93 4.35
CA THR A 119 18.37 -7.25 4.77
C THR A 119 19.15 -5.98 5.10
N ASP A 120 20.38 -6.14 5.60
CA ASP A 120 21.31 -5.06 5.88
C ASP A 120 20.68 -3.92 6.70
N ILE A 121 19.91 -4.28 7.74
CA ILE A 121 19.24 -3.31 8.59
C ILE A 121 20.27 -2.58 9.45
N THR A 122 20.34 -1.27 9.29
CA THR A 122 21.19 -0.35 10.04
C THR A 122 20.36 0.63 10.87
N ALA A 123 20.96 1.61 11.48
CA ALA A 123 20.24 2.65 12.22
C ALA A 123 19.44 3.61 11.32
N GLY A 124 19.88 3.80 10.07
CA GLY A 124 19.30 4.77 9.14
C GLY A 124 18.87 4.19 7.80
N ASN A 125 19.10 2.90 7.57
CA ASN A 125 18.75 2.27 6.30
C ASN A 125 18.46 0.78 6.45
N ALA A 126 17.84 0.21 5.41
CA ALA A 126 17.70 -1.22 5.19
C ALA A 126 17.56 -1.48 3.68
N LYS A 127 18.02 -2.64 3.22
CA LYS A 127 17.77 -3.08 1.84
C LYS A 127 16.46 -3.85 1.78
N ILE A 128 15.61 -3.47 0.85
CA ILE A 128 14.28 -4.03 0.63
C ILE A 128 14.25 -4.67 -0.75
N LYS A 129 13.90 -5.94 -0.80
CA LYS A 129 13.63 -6.64 -2.07
C LYS A 129 12.17 -7.04 -2.11
N ILE A 130 11.48 -6.63 -3.16
CA ILE A 130 10.11 -7.01 -3.46
C ILE A 130 10.14 -8.02 -4.60
N THR A 131 9.48 -9.16 -4.39
CA THR A 131 9.45 -10.27 -5.35
C THR A 131 8.01 -10.75 -5.51
N PRO A 132 7.27 -10.25 -6.52
CA PRO A 132 5.98 -10.82 -6.86
C PRO A 132 6.17 -12.18 -7.51
N SER A 133 5.31 -13.14 -7.19
CA SER A 133 5.31 -14.47 -7.84
C SER A 133 4.84 -14.39 -9.28
N ASP A 134 3.88 -13.54 -9.58
CA ASP A 134 3.53 -13.14 -10.95
C ASP A 134 4.21 -11.81 -11.29
N LYS A 135 5.12 -11.83 -12.26
CA LYS A 135 5.93 -10.68 -12.65
C LYS A 135 5.13 -9.58 -13.37
N GLU A 136 3.94 -9.91 -13.84
CA GLU A 136 3.04 -8.97 -14.51
C GLU A 136 2.16 -8.17 -13.52
N ILE A 137 2.16 -8.52 -12.24
CA ILE A 137 1.43 -7.75 -11.22
C ILE A 137 2.04 -6.35 -11.11
N THR A 138 1.17 -5.35 -11.24
CA THR A 138 1.49 -3.97 -10.89
C THR A 138 1.22 -3.75 -9.42
N TYR A 139 2.19 -3.21 -8.69
CA TYR A 139 2.09 -3.01 -7.24
C TYR A 139 2.67 -1.66 -6.78
N TYR A 140 2.15 -1.19 -5.67
CA TYR A 140 2.67 -0.06 -4.92
C TYR A 140 3.47 -0.56 -3.72
N VAL A 141 4.54 0.14 -3.38
CA VAL A 141 5.36 -0.13 -2.18
C VAL A 141 5.73 1.17 -1.51
N TYR A 142 5.67 1.19 -0.18
CA TYR A 142 6.10 2.31 0.62
C TYR A 142 6.60 1.84 2.00
N ALA A 143 7.24 2.73 2.73
CA ALA A 143 7.68 2.48 4.10
C ALA A 143 7.46 3.71 4.98
N MET A 144 7.11 3.48 6.25
CA MET A 144 6.91 4.54 7.22
C MET A 144 7.11 4.04 8.67
N PRO A 145 7.20 4.94 9.68
CA PRO A 145 7.19 4.53 11.09
C PRO A 145 5.95 3.72 11.42
N LYS A 146 6.12 2.67 12.20
CA LYS A 146 5.03 1.79 12.62
C LYS A 146 3.90 2.55 13.30
N GLU A 147 4.21 3.48 14.19
CA GLU A 147 3.20 4.30 14.88
C GLU A 147 2.33 5.07 13.88
N LYS A 148 2.96 5.69 12.85
CA LYS A 148 2.24 6.40 11.79
C LYS A 148 1.40 5.43 10.96
N PHE A 149 1.95 4.28 10.55
CA PHE A 149 1.23 3.25 9.81
C PHE A 149 -0.04 2.81 10.54
N GLU A 150 0.08 2.50 11.84
CA GLU A 150 -1.06 2.09 12.66
C GLU A 150 -2.10 3.19 12.85
N GLN A 151 -1.65 4.44 12.99
CA GLN A 151 -2.54 5.60 13.11
C GLN A 151 -3.32 5.84 11.82
N GLU A 152 -2.64 5.85 10.68
CA GLU A 152 -3.25 6.11 9.37
C GLU A 152 -4.18 4.96 8.95
N SER A 153 -3.79 3.71 9.18
CA SER A 153 -4.60 2.53 8.85
C SER A 153 -5.92 2.46 9.63
N LYS A 154 -6.00 3.08 10.81
CA LYS A 154 -7.21 3.12 11.64
C LYS A 154 -8.21 4.20 11.23
N LYS A 155 -7.81 5.20 10.44
CA LYS A 155 -8.68 6.31 10.03
C LYS A 155 -9.82 5.85 9.12
N ASP A 156 -9.55 4.88 8.26
CA ASP A 156 -10.55 4.24 7.41
C ASP A 156 -10.42 2.72 7.51
N PRO A 157 -11.26 2.05 8.33
CA PRO A 157 -11.19 0.60 8.49
C PRO A 157 -11.49 -0.21 7.23
N SER A 158 -12.12 0.39 6.22
CA SER A 158 -12.49 -0.29 4.97
C SER A 158 -11.35 -0.28 3.94
N LEU A 159 -10.52 0.74 3.95
CA LEU A 159 -9.41 0.94 3.01
C LEU A 159 -8.03 0.82 3.67
N GLY A 160 -7.96 0.88 5.01
CA GLY A 160 -6.71 0.79 5.74
C GLY A 160 -5.71 1.88 5.33
N ILE A 161 -4.44 1.50 5.19
CA ILE A 161 -3.38 2.44 4.78
C ILE A 161 -3.56 2.98 3.35
N PHE A 162 -4.28 2.28 2.48
CA PHE A 162 -4.57 2.77 1.14
C PHE A 162 -5.34 4.09 1.14
N ALA A 163 -6.21 4.33 2.15
CA ALA A 163 -6.89 5.62 2.30
C ALA A 163 -5.91 6.78 2.48
N PHE A 164 -4.81 6.56 3.20
CA PHE A 164 -3.74 7.54 3.36
C PHE A 164 -3.03 7.80 2.02
N ASP A 165 -2.63 6.73 1.30
CA ASP A 165 -1.95 6.85 0.01
C ASP A 165 -2.84 7.59 -1.01
N LYS A 166 -4.12 7.20 -1.12
CA LYS A 166 -5.10 7.87 -1.98
C LYS A 166 -5.26 9.34 -1.64
N SER A 167 -5.34 9.68 -0.34
CA SER A 167 -5.45 11.07 0.12
C SER A 167 -4.21 11.89 -0.25
N TRP A 168 -3.01 11.32 -0.10
CA TRP A 168 -1.75 11.95 -0.48
C TRP A 168 -1.74 12.35 -1.97
N TYR A 169 -2.03 11.39 -2.85
CA TYR A 169 -2.09 11.63 -4.28
C TYR A 169 -3.25 12.54 -4.71
N SER A 170 -4.37 12.53 -3.96
CA SER A 170 -5.48 13.46 -4.19
C SER A 170 -5.09 14.90 -3.93
N VAL A 171 -4.33 15.17 -2.87
CA VAL A 171 -3.78 16.50 -2.59
C VAL A 171 -2.83 16.96 -3.70
N MET A 172 -1.99 16.06 -4.25
CA MET A 172 -1.14 16.36 -5.40
C MET A 172 -1.97 16.72 -6.64
N ALA A 173 -3.06 15.98 -6.88
CA ALA A 173 -3.96 16.23 -8.00
C ALA A 173 -4.66 17.59 -7.89
N GLU A 174 -5.19 17.92 -6.72
CA GLU A 174 -5.85 19.20 -6.43
C GLU A 174 -4.91 20.40 -6.64
N ASN A 175 -3.63 20.26 -6.31
CA ASN A 175 -2.62 21.30 -6.45
C ASN A 175 -1.95 21.31 -7.86
N SER A 176 -2.36 20.43 -8.77
CA SER A 176 -1.77 20.34 -10.12
C SER A 176 -2.68 21.00 -11.15
N PRO A 177 -2.12 21.76 -12.10
CA PRO A 177 -2.90 22.28 -13.24
C PRO A 177 -3.33 21.14 -14.18
N GLY A 178 -4.47 21.30 -14.85
CA GLY A 178 -4.89 20.42 -15.95
C GLY A 178 -5.85 19.28 -15.60
N GLY A 179 -6.49 19.32 -14.41
CA GLY A 179 -7.55 18.37 -14.06
C GLY A 179 -7.07 16.92 -13.93
N LYS A 180 -5.81 16.72 -13.54
CA LYS A 180 -5.26 15.40 -13.24
C LYS A 180 -5.99 14.76 -12.07
N LYS A 181 -6.07 13.43 -12.11
CA LYS A 181 -6.63 12.61 -11.03
C LYS A 181 -5.50 12.05 -10.15
N TRP A 182 -5.83 11.60 -8.96
CA TRP A 182 -4.87 10.98 -8.05
C TRP A 182 -4.16 9.76 -8.67
N GLN A 183 -4.86 9.02 -9.54
CA GLN A 183 -4.31 7.87 -10.27
C GLN A 183 -3.15 8.26 -11.19
N ASP A 184 -3.20 9.45 -11.80
CA ASP A 184 -2.15 9.94 -12.71
C ASP A 184 -0.82 10.15 -11.96
N PHE A 185 -0.90 10.46 -10.67
CA PHE A 185 0.28 10.62 -9.81
C PHE A 185 0.76 9.28 -9.27
N MET A 186 -0.16 8.47 -8.71
CA MET A 186 0.19 7.16 -8.18
C MET A 186 0.80 6.24 -9.25
N ALA A 187 0.36 6.34 -10.50
CA ALA A 187 0.87 5.53 -11.61
C ALA A 187 2.39 5.65 -11.80
N ASN A 188 2.99 6.79 -11.42
CA ASN A 188 4.44 7.01 -11.53
C ASN A 188 5.24 6.24 -10.47
N ASP A 189 4.59 5.86 -9.36
CA ASP A 189 5.23 5.16 -8.24
C ASP A 189 4.89 3.66 -8.23
N LEU A 190 4.16 3.19 -9.25
CA LEU A 190 3.86 1.77 -9.39
C LEU A 190 5.05 1.01 -9.96
N ASN A 191 5.15 -0.23 -9.52
CA ASN A 191 6.23 -1.13 -9.88
C ASN A 191 5.69 -2.42 -10.53
N GLN A 192 6.56 -3.13 -11.24
CA GLN A 192 6.28 -4.43 -11.82
C GLN A 192 7.56 -5.29 -11.79
N GLY A 193 7.42 -6.61 -11.64
CA GLY A 193 8.55 -7.53 -11.51
C GLY A 193 9.35 -7.35 -10.23
N ASP A 194 10.55 -7.91 -10.16
CA ASP A 194 11.43 -7.81 -8.99
C ASP A 194 12.00 -6.39 -8.87
N LYS A 195 11.96 -5.84 -7.66
CA LYS A 195 12.54 -4.51 -7.35
C LYS A 195 13.39 -4.56 -6.10
N ASN A 196 14.43 -3.73 -6.09
CA ASN A 196 15.26 -3.50 -4.94
C ASN A 196 15.20 -2.02 -4.59
N PHE A 197 15.08 -1.74 -3.30
CA PHE A 197 15.02 -0.40 -2.75
C PHE A 197 15.96 -0.30 -1.54
N ASN A 198 16.39 0.92 -1.24
CA ASN A 198 16.88 1.25 0.08
C ASN A 198 15.73 1.91 0.87
N LEU A 199 15.72 1.78 2.18
CA LEU A 199 14.67 2.39 3.00
C LEU A 199 14.61 3.92 2.83
N TYR A 200 15.76 4.57 2.57
CA TYR A 200 15.84 6.01 2.31
C TYR A 200 15.34 6.44 0.91
N ASP A 201 14.99 5.51 0.01
CA ASP A 201 14.33 5.83 -1.26
C ASP A 201 12.87 6.31 -1.03
N PHE A 202 12.33 6.04 0.16
CA PHE A 202 11.05 6.53 0.61
C PHE A 202 11.20 7.87 1.34
N VAL A 203 10.19 8.74 1.28
CA VAL A 203 10.19 10.06 1.93
C VAL A 203 10.11 9.90 3.45
N TYR A 204 11.16 9.31 4.04
CA TYR A 204 11.19 9.04 5.47
C TYR A 204 12.63 8.78 5.96
N PHE A 205 12.95 9.34 7.10
CA PHE A 205 14.21 9.09 7.80
C PHE A 205 13.96 8.18 9.01
N PRO A 206 14.32 6.90 8.94
CA PRO A 206 14.14 6.00 10.08
C PRO A 206 15.00 6.45 11.26
N ARG A 207 14.45 6.30 12.46
CA ARG A 207 15.15 6.58 13.71
C ARG A 207 15.84 5.33 14.22
N PRO A 208 17.02 5.43 14.79
CA PRO A 208 17.67 4.30 15.46
C PRO A 208 16.72 3.66 16.49
N ASN A 209 16.74 2.33 16.58
CA ASN A 209 15.91 1.53 17.50
C ASN A 209 14.40 1.63 17.32
N SER A 210 13.90 2.42 16.36
CA SER A 210 12.47 2.50 16.05
C SER A 210 12.00 1.30 15.23
N GLU A 211 10.70 1.12 15.14
CA GLU A 211 10.10 0.16 14.22
C GLU A 211 9.56 0.86 12.98
N CYS A 212 9.84 0.27 11.82
CA CYS A 212 9.32 0.69 10.53
C CYS A 212 8.46 -0.42 9.93
N VAL A 213 7.42 -0.03 9.21
CA VAL A 213 6.61 -0.94 8.41
C VAL A 213 6.87 -0.65 6.95
N ILE A 214 7.34 -1.66 6.24
CA ILE A 214 7.31 -1.72 4.79
C ILE A 214 5.98 -2.36 4.42
N TYR A 215 5.23 -1.76 3.50
CA TYR A 215 4.00 -2.34 3.01
C TYR A 215 3.92 -2.26 1.48
N CYS A 216 3.24 -3.22 0.91
CA CYS A 216 2.93 -3.22 -0.50
C CYS A 216 1.55 -3.83 -0.76
N TYR A 217 0.97 -3.49 -1.90
CA TYR A 217 -0.26 -4.07 -2.40
C TYR A 217 -0.29 -4.00 -3.93
N GLY A 218 -0.89 -5.01 -4.55
CA GLY A 218 -1.21 -4.99 -5.96
C GLY A 218 -2.33 -3.98 -6.22
N ILE A 219 -2.27 -3.28 -7.35
CA ILE A 219 -3.30 -2.34 -7.76
C ILE A 219 -3.41 -2.27 -9.28
N VAL A 220 -4.64 -2.18 -9.78
CA VAL A 220 -4.94 -1.90 -11.18
C VAL A 220 -5.73 -0.59 -11.24
N LEU A 221 -5.12 0.45 -11.76
CA LEU A 221 -5.76 1.76 -11.90
C LEU A 221 -6.64 1.79 -13.14
N LYS A 222 -7.96 1.92 -12.95
CA LYS A 222 -8.98 2.04 -14.00
C LYS A 222 -9.39 3.48 -14.26
N GLY A 223 -8.86 4.42 -13.46
CA GLY A 223 -9.18 5.84 -13.53
C GLY A 223 -10.55 6.19 -12.94
N THR A 224 -11.09 5.33 -12.08
CA THR A 224 -12.38 5.52 -11.40
C THR A 224 -12.18 5.81 -9.91
N ASP A 225 -13.16 6.42 -9.27
CA ASP A 225 -13.10 6.69 -7.83
C ASP A 225 -13.15 5.42 -6.96
N ASP A 226 -13.60 4.30 -7.55
CA ASP A 226 -13.67 2.98 -6.92
C ASP A 226 -12.36 2.18 -7.02
N ASP A 227 -11.30 2.76 -7.63
CA ASP A 227 -9.99 2.12 -7.67
C ASP A 227 -9.48 1.88 -6.25
N LYS A 228 -9.08 0.64 -5.99
CA LYS A 228 -8.61 0.15 -4.71
C LYS A 228 -7.58 -0.96 -4.91
N PRO A 229 -6.83 -1.34 -3.86
CA PRO A 229 -5.92 -2.47 -3.93
C PRO A 229 -6.63 -3.71 -4.51
N SER A 230 -5.95 -4.39 -5.41
CA SER A 230 -6.36 -5.68 -5.97
C SER A 230 -5.87 -6.86 -5.12
N THR A 231 -5.04 -6.58 -4.12
CA THR A 231 -4.57 -7.54 -3.11
C THR A 231 -4.89 -7.06 -1.71
N GLU A 232 -4.78 -7.96 -0.72
CA GLU A 232 -4.56 -7.53 0.66
C GLU A 232 -3.27 -6.71 0.77
N ILE A 233 -3.20 -5.85 1.79
CA ILE A 233 -2.00 -5.07 2.08
C ILE A 233 -1.00 -5.95 2.82
N ILE A 234 0.10 -6.26 2.17
CA ILE A 234 1.17 -7.09 2.70
C ILE A 234 2.13 -6.18 3.46
N THR A 235 2.48 -6.58 4.68
CA THR A 235 3.34 -5.77 5.55
C THR A 235 4.54 -6.55 6.06
N LYS A 236 5.64 -5.85 6.26
CA LYS A 236 6.85 -6.33 6.94
C LYS A 236 7.29 -5.31 7.96
N THR A 237 7.20 -5.66 9.23
CA THR A 237 7.76 -4.81 10.31
C THR A 237 9.21 -5.16 10.53
N ILE A 238 10.05 -4.14 10.62
CA ILE A 238 11.48 -4.24 10.96
C ILE A 238 11.78 -3.34 12.15
N LYS A 239 12.79 -3.73 12.94
CA LYS A 239 13.37 -2.87 13.97
C LYS A 239 14.70 -2.34 13.44
N MET A 240 14.85 -1.02 13.44
CA MET A 240 16.08 -0.34 13.04
C MET A 240 17.20 -0.64 14.03
N GLY A 241 18.44 -0.67 13.53
CA GLY A 241 19.62 -0.87 14.34
C GLY A 241 19.93 0.30 15.28
N ASP A 242 20.96 0.11 16.10
CA ASP A 242 21.50 1.16 16.96
C ASP A 242 22.26 2.19 16.14
N ALA A 243 22.20 3.46 16.56
CA ALA A 243 23.05 4.49 15.99
C ALA A 243 24.52 4.18 16.24
N VAL A 244 25.35 4.36 15.20
CA VAL A 244 26.80 4.22 15.33
C VAL A 244 27.39 5.57 15.71
N LYS A 245 28.03 5.61 16.88
CA LYS A 245 28.68 6.84 17.37
C LYS A 245 29.85 7.24 16.46
N SER A 246 29.76 8.45 15.90
CA SER A 246 30.88 9.06 15.18
C SER A 246 31.92 9.58 16.15
N SER A 247 33.18 9.42 15.81
CA SER A 247 34.31 10.06 16.51
C SER A 247 34.57 11.50 16.04
N ASN A 248 33.77 12.00 15.08
CA ASN A 248 33.91 13.34 14.54
C ASN A 248 33.50 14.40 15.57
N ASN A 249 34.46 15.21 16.02
CA ASN A 249 34.17 16.38 16.83
C ASN A 249 34.04 17.60 15.92
N ILE A 250 32.80 18.13 15.84
CA ILE A 250 32.48 19.28 15.00
C ILE A 250 32.43 20.52 15.88
N THR A 251 33.19 21.54 15.47
CA THR A 251 33.16 22.88 16.06
C THR A 251 32.76 23.90 15.00
N VAL A 252 32.07 24.95 15.40
CA VAL A 252 31.64 26.02 14.50
C VAL A 252 32.17 27.38 14.96
N LYS A 253 32.56 28.21 14.01
CA LYS A 253 32.87 29.62 14.21
C LYS A 253 31.99 30.44 13.29
N ILE A 254 31.16 31.28 13.87
CA ILE A 254 30.40 32.28 13.12
C ILE A 254 31.33 33.42 12.74
N ASN A 255 31.51 33.63 11.44
CA ASN A 255 32.39 34.65 10.87
C ASN A 255 31.69 36.00 10.67
N GLY A 256 30.35 35.95 10.52
CA GLY A 256 29.52 37.12 10.35
C GLY A 256 28.11 36.75 9.86
N THR A 257 27.22 37.72 9.86
CA THR A 257 25.83 37.56 9.41
C THR A 257 25.46 38.67 8.42
N THR A 258 24.54 38.34 7.51
CA THR A 258 23.89 39.28 6.59
C THR A 258 22.38 39.24 6.84
N PRO A 259 21.58 40.18 6.29
CA PRO A 259 20.12 40.10 6.40
C PRO A 259 19.53 38.78 5.86
N GLN A 260 20.23 38.08 4.96
CA GLN A 260 19.77 36.87 4.30
C GLN A 260 20.30 35.57 4.93
N GLY A 261 21.32 35.63 5.82
CA GLY A 261 21.89 34.41 6.37
C GLY A 261 23.17 34.59 7.19
N VAL A 262 23.92 33.52 7.36
CA VAL A 262 25.13 33.41 8.18
C VAL A 262 26.32 32.89 7.40
N ASN A 263 27.49 33.47 7.64
CA ASN A 263 28.78 32.90 7.25
C ASN A 263 29.37 32.20 8.47
N ALA A 264 29.62 30.90 8.35
CA ALA A 264 30.17 30.10 9.43
C ALA A 264 31.10 29.03 8.91
N THR A 265 32.21 28.82 9.64
CA THR A 265 33.22 27.80 9.35
C THR A 265 33.08 26.65 10.34
N PHE A 266 32.91 25.45 9.79
CA PHE A 266 32.90 24.19 10.52
C PHE A 266 34.27 23.55 10.43
N THR A 267 34.79 23.15 11.58
CA THR A 267 36.07 22.41 11.70
C THR A 267 35.75 21.04 12.27
N THR A 268 36.28 20.00 11.65
CA THR A 268 36.01 18.61 11.98
C THR A 268 37.29 17.86 12.27
N THR A 269 37.22 16.80 13.08
CA THR A 269 38.37 15.96 13.42
C THR A 269 38.58 14.81 12.44
N ASN A 270 37.60 14.50 11.64
CA ASN A 270 37.65 13.50 10.56
C ASN A 270 36.69 13.86 9.42
N ASN A 271 36.53 12.97 8.43
CA ASN A 271 35.68 13.18 7.25
C ASN A 271 34.33 12.50 7.34
N ASP A 272 33.88 12.06 8.53
CA ASP A 272 32.54 11.56 8.69
C ASP A 272 31.52 12.66 8.31
N THR A 273 30.46 12.26 7.68
CA THR A 273 29.43 13.21 7.22
C THR A 273 28.69 13.82 8.40
N TYR A 274 28.24 15.05 8.21
CA TYR A 274 27.44 15.77 9.19
C TYR A 274 26.35 16.62 8.52
N PHE A 275 25.28 16.81 9.26
CA PHE A 275 24.17 17.69 8.89
C PHE A 275 24.40 19.08 9.46
N VAL A 276 24.03 20.10 8.68
CA VAL A 276 23.90 21.49 9.12
C VAL A 276 22.55 22.00 8.62
N GLY A 277 21.79 22.63 9.52
CA GLY A 277 20.57 23.32 9.21
C GLY A 277 20.42 24.62 9.99
N ILE A 278 19.47 25.44 9.60
CA ILE A 278 19.10 26.66 10.33
C ILE A 278 17.68 26.52 10.83
N GLY A 279 17.51 26.69 12.14
CA GLY A 279 16.21 26.73 12.79
C GLY A 279 15.92 28.10 13.37
N ARG A 280 14.70 28.63 13.18
CA ARG A 280 14.26 29.85 13.88
C ARG A 280 14.37 29.61 15.40
N LYS A 281 14.87 30.60 16.13
CA LYS A 281 15.04 30.53 17.59
C LYS A 281 13.80 30.02 18.30
N LYS A 282 12.62 30.53 17.95
CA LYS A 282 11.33 30.14 18.51
C LYS A 282 11.02 28.64 18.33
N PHE A 283 11.38 28.07 17.19
CA PHE A 283 11.19 26.65 16.89
C PHE A 283 12.16 25.79 17.74
N VAL A 284 13.44 26.14 17.75
CA VAL A 284 14.47 25.39 18.50
C VAL A 284 14.23 25.46 20.01
N ASP A 285 13.88 26.64 20.53
CA ASP A 285 13.57 26.85 21.94
C ASP A 285 12.32 26.06 22.37
N TRP A 286 11.36 25.85 21.45
CA TRP A 286 10.21 24.99 21.73
C TRP A 286 10.66 23.56 22.08
N TYR A 287 11.52 22.93 21.26
CA TYR A 287 12.09 21.60 21.57
C TYR A 287 12.94 21.57 22.85
N LYS A 288 13.70 22.63 23.09
CA LYS A 288 14.52 22.77 24.31
C LYS A 288 13.66 22.78 25.59
N ASN A 289 12.47 23.35 25.53
CA ASN A 289 11.60 23.58 26.69
C ASN A 289 10.52 22.50 26.87
N HIS A 290 10.39 21.55 25.93
CA HIS A 290 9.42 20.47 26.01
C HIS A 290 10.04 19.19 26.53
N THR A 291 9.47 18.64 27.61
CA THR A 291 9.98 17.39 28.24
C THR A 291 9.73 16.14 27.41
N LYS A 292 8.76 16.19 26.50
CA LYS A 292 8.36 15.05 25.64
C LYS A 292 9.26 14.89 24.40
N TYR A 293 9.88 15.98 23.94
CA TYR A 293 10.70 16.02 22.73
C TYR A 293 12.12 16.45 23.05
N ASN A 294 13.06 16.10 22.19
CA ASN A 294 14.48 16.46 22.35
C ASN A 294 15.07 16.98 21.04
N PHE A 295 16.33 17.36 21.06
CA PHE A 295 17.01 17.86 19.87
C PHE A 295 17.18 16.82 18.76
N VAL A 296 17.18 15.53 19.10
CA VAL A 296 17.18 14.46 18.11
C VAL A 296 15.86 14.45 17.33
N ASP A 297 14.73 14.60 18.03
CA ASP A 297 13.40 14.72 17.39
C ASP A 297 13.32 15.94 16.47
N MET A 298 13.86 17.07 16.93
CA MET A 298 13.95 18.28 16.13
C MET A 298 14.77 18.06 14.86
N LEU A 299 15.93 17.40 14.97
CA LEU A 299 16.80 17.14 13.85
C LEU A 299 16.11 16.26 12.79
N TYR A 300 15.46 15.17 13.21
CA TYR A 300 14.73 14.33 12.28
C TYR A 300 13.61 15.09 11.58
N LYS A 301 12.93 15.98 12.30
CA LYS A 301 11.94 16.88 11.68
C LYS A 301 12.55 17.81 10.64
N MET A 302 13.71 18.37 10.93
CA MET A 302 14.43 19.24 9.98
C MET A 302 14.92 18.44 8.75
N LEU A 303 15.37 17.21 8.93
CA LEU A 303 15.78 16.32 7.83
C LEU A 303 14.58 15.97 6.93
N GLU A 304 13.43 15.64 7.51
CA GLU A 304 12.19 15.37 6.79
C GLU A 304 11.73 16.60 6.00
N ASP A 305 11.71 17.77 6.63
CA ASP A 305 11.27 19.03 6.00
C ASP A 305 12.21 19.40 4.83
N ALA A 306 13.53 19.26 5.02
CA ALA A 306 14.51 19.51 3.96
C ALA A 306 14.33 18.56 2.77
N TYR A 307 14.06 17.28 3.05
CA TYR A 307 13.82 16.29 2.01
C TYR A 307 12.51 16.56 1.25
N ILE A 308 11.43 16.90 1.96
CA ILE A 308 10.13 17.24 1.35
C ILE A 308 10.26 18.47 0.43
N ALA A 309 11.06 19.47 0.85
CA ALA A 309 11.24 20.69 0.08
C ALA A 309 12.04 20.49 -1.21
N ASP A 310 13.09 19.65 -1.17
CA ASP A 310 14.12 19.63 -2.24
C ASP A 310 14.44 18.21 -2.73
N HIS A 311 13.78 17.17 -2.19
CA HIS A 311 14.07 15.75 -2.38
C HIS A 311 15.56 15.38 -2.11
N LYS A 312 16.25 16.23 -1.34
CA LYS A 312 17.66 16.09 -1.05
C LYS A 312 18.00 16.67 0.32
N VAL A 313 18.82 15.97 1.05
CA VAL A 313 19.47 16.48 2.27
C VAL A 313 20.97 16.60 1.99
N ASP A 314 21.48 17.83 1.99
CA ASP A 314 22.90 18.08 1.82
C ASP A 314 23.64 17.73 3.11
N LEU A 315 24.51 16.72 3.02
CA LEU A 315 25.45 16.37 4.08
C LEU A 315 26.81 16.96 3.74
N LEU A 316 27.45 17.53 4.74
CA LEU A 316 28.80 18.06 4.65
C LEU A 316 29.81 17.02 5.12
N SER A 317 31.08 17.16 4.73
CA SER A 317 32.20 16.31 5.16
C SER A 317 33.46 17.13 5.23
N GLY A 318 34.31 16.85 6.21
CA GLY A 318 35.52 17.61 6.45
C GLY A 318 35.26 19.07 6.82
N ASN A 319 36.30 19.88 6.80
CA ASN A 319 36.17 21.32 7.09
C ASN A 319 35.41 22.03 5.99
N GLN A 320 34.40 22.79 6.35
CA GLN A 320 33.55 23.50 5.42
C GLN A 320 33.23 24.91 5.89
N THR A 321 32.99 25.81 4.93
CA THR A 321 32.47 27.15 5.23
C THR A 321 31.14 27.28 4.50
N ILE A 322 30.06 27.59 5.23
CA ILE A 322 28.77 27.94 4.67
C ILE A 322 28.69 29.45 4.45
N THR A 323 28.03 29.84 3.38
CA THR A 323 27.79 31.24 2.99
C THR A 323 26.33 31.62 3.21
N PRO A 324 26.00 32.93 3.34
CA PRO A 324 24.66 33.38 3.65
C PRO A 324 23.56 32.95 2.66
N ASP A 325 23.94 32.66 1.44
CA ASP A 325 23.04 32.21 0.36
C ASP A 325 22.64 30.75 0.45
N LYS A 326 23.37 29.95 1.24
CA LYS A 326 23.09 28.50 1.38
C LYS A 326 21.79 28.21 2.10
N TYR A 327 21.41 29.03 3.07
CA TYR A 327 20.19 28.89 3.87
C TYR A 327 19.50 30.24 4.01
N SER A 328 18.24 30.32 3.56
CA SER A 328 17.45 31.55 3.66
C SER A 328 17.09 31.90 5.09
N CYS A 329 17.36 33.15 5.47
CA CYS A 329 16.92 33.77 6.72
C CYS A 329 16.13 35.05 6.43
N ASP A 330 15.26 35.44 7.37
CA ASP A 330 14.64 36.75 7.31
C ASP A 330 15.55 37.81 7.98
N ALA A 331 15.51 39.03 7.48
CA ALA A 331 16.25 40.15 8.08
C ALA A 331 15.71 40.46 9.50
N GLY A 332 16.62 40.69 10.44
CA GLY A 332 16.28 40.99 11.84
C GLY A 332 15.71 39.83 12.63
N GLY A 333 15.93 38.58 12.14
CA GLY A 333 15.50 37.36 12.80
C GLY A 333 16.55 36.75 13.74
N ASP A 334 16.10 35.99 14.72
CA ASP A 334 16.90 35.19 15.63
C ASP A 334 16.83 33.72 15.23
N TYR A 335 18.01 33.06 15.15
CA TYR A 335 18.18 31.72 14.65
C TYR A 335 19.18 30.90 15.48
N TYR A 336 19.18 29.58 15.21
CA TYR A 336 20.26 28.69 15.60
C TYR A 336 20.82 27.98 14.37
N LEU A 337 22.13 27.84 14.28
CA LEU A 337 22.76 26.78 13.53
C LEU A 337 22.56 25.48 14.29
N VAL A 338 22.00 24.48 13.63
CA VAL A 338 21.80 23.13 14.17
C VAL A 338 22.71 22.18 13.42
N TYR A 339 23.57 21.44 14.11
CA TYR A 339 24.48 20.54 13.47
C TYR A 339 24.81 19.32 14.32
N CYS A 340 25.10 18.21 13.66
CA CYS A 340 25.56 16.97 14.29
C CYS A 340 26.20 16.03 13.26
N SER A 341 27.00 15.08 13.73
CA SER A 341 27.42 13.95 12.90
C SER A 341 26.19 13.15 12.49
N PHE A 342 26.02 12.96 11.20
CA PHE A 342 24.91 12.23 10.63
C PHE A 342 25.35 11.49 9.37
N ASN A 343 24.92 10.24 9.26
CA ASN A 343 25.10 9.42 8.07
C ASN A 343 23.79 8.68 7.80
N ARG A 344 23.41 8.55 6.54
CA ARG A 344 22.13 7.90 6.17
C ARG A 344 22.08 6.43 6.59
N GLU A 345 23.23 5.74 6.61
CA GLU A 345 23.28 4.33 6.99
C GLU A 345 23.33 4.13 8.51
N THR A 346 24.02 5.01 9.21
CA THR A 346 24.31 4.82 10.65
C THR A 346 23.51 5.75 11.57
N GLY A 347 22.68 6.62 11.00
CA GLY A 347 21.84 7.56 11.74
C GLY A 347 22.62 8.72 12.35
N ILE A 348 22.11 9.29 13.45
CA ILE A 348 22.75 10.37 14.19
C ILE A 348 23.89 9.80 15.01
N GLY A 349 25.12 10.16 14.67
CA GLY A 349 26.34 9.64 15.28
C GLY A 349 26.85 10.41 16.50
N GLY A 350 26.19 11.48 16.93
CA GLY A 350 26.66 12.32 18.03
C GLY A 350 25.60 13.22 18.62
N GLU A 351 26.00 14.09 19.53
CA GLU A 351 25.13 15.10 20.13
C GLU A 351 24.71 16.13 19.08
N VAL A 352 23.42 16.50 19.09
CA VAL A 352 22.90 17.61 18.29
C VAL A 352 23.28 18.91 18.97
N LYS A 353 24.12 19.69 18.31
CA LYS A 353 24.63 20.99 18.80
C LYS A 353 23.85 22.13 18.15
N VAL A 354 23.71 23.22 18.89
CA VAL A 354 23.02 24.45 18.46
C VAL A 354 23.84 25.67 18.83
N GLU A 355 24.04 26.58 17.85
CA GLU A 355 24.77 27.86 18.05
C GLU A 355 23.87 29.02 17.65
N PRO A 356 23.59 29.98 18.56
CA PRO A 356 22.72 31.10 18.28
C PRO A 356 23.38 32.15 17.38
N PHE A 357 22.57 32.77 16.52
CA PHE A 357 22.93 33.96 15.78
C PHE A 357 21.71 34.81 15.44
N SER A 358 21.96 36.08 15.10
CA SER A 358 20.89 36.98 14.64
C SER A 358 21.30 37.62 13.31
N THR A 359 20.35 37.81 12.42
CA THR A 359 20.53 38.54 11.17
C THR A 359 20.29 40.03 11.40
N PRO A 360 21.09 40.95 10.79
CA PRO A 360 20.81 42.36 10.85
C PRO A 360 19.48 42.71 10.17
N LYS A 361 18.87 43.84 10.58
CA LYS A 361 17.75 44.44 9.84
C LYS A 361 18.29 45.04 8.55
N ASN A 362 17.46 45.09 7.51
CA ASN A 362 17.76 45.80 6.28
C ASN A 362 17.96 47.30 6.53
#